data_757d8d0cde08336d9e71da6eb03c0354
#
_entry.id   757d8d0cde08336d9e71da6eb03c0354
#
_cell.length_a   1.000
_cell.length_b   1.000
_cell.length_c   1.000
_cell.angle_alpha   90.00
_cell.angle_beta   90.00
_cell.angle_gamma   90.00
#
_symmetry.space_group_name_H-M   'P 1'
#
loop_
_entity.id
_entity.type
_entity.pdbx_description
1 polymer ?
#
loop_
_entity_poly.entity_id
_entity_poly.type
_entity_poly.pdbx_seq_one_letter_code
_entity_poly.pdbx_strand_id
1 'polypeptide(L)'
;MEPFDSQEHIYTISELNDEVASTLTQTFGVIWVEGEVSNLMRSAAGHVYFSLKDESASVRCAMFRMQNQSLDFSLKDGMQILARAKVGLYKQRGEFQLIVEYAEESGEGLLRQKFELLKQTLLKEGLFDEEHKLPLPEIPETIGLITSPKGAAVQDILKTIKRRYSLVNVIVYPTLVQGNEATQQIASAIDDANERKECDVLIVARGGGSLEDLWCFNEELVARSIFNSRIPIISGIGHETDFTITDLVADLRAATPTAAAEIALPSINEIMDQLNRFIFDMNQLADRKITD
;
A
#
# COMPACT_ATOMS: atom_id res chain seq x y z
N MET A 1 4.99 48.13 48.28
CA MET A 1 3.93 48.33 47.27
C MET A 1 4.54 49.29 46.29
N GLU A 2 5.21 48.78 45.25
CA GLU A 2 5.83 49.63 44.22
C GLU A 2 4.73 50.28 43.38
N PRO A 3 4.85 51.54 43.02
CA PRO A 3 3.82 52.24 42.23
C PRO A 3 3.85 51.62 40.81
N PHE A 4 2.65 51.32 40.30
CA PHE A 4 2.43 50.96 38.90
C PHE A 4 3.12 52.00 37.99
N ASP A 5 4.06 51.56 37.15
CA ASP A 5 4.67 52.42 36.16
C ASP A 5 3.59 52.85 35.15
N SER A 6 3.43 54.17 34.97
CA SER A 6 2.38 54.80 34.17
C SER A 6 2.46 54.53 32.66
N GLN A 7 3.26 53.55 32.23
CA GLN A 7 3.38 53.10 30.85
C GLN A 7 2.87 51.66 30.60
N GLU A 8 2.40 50.96 31.66
CA GLU A 8 1.81 49.64 31.48
C GLU A 8 0.41 49.74 30.92
N HIS A 9 0.19 49.17 29.72
CA HIS A 9 -1.15 49.05 29.10
C HIS A 9 -2.01 48.07 29.89
N ILE A 10 -3.14 48.56 30.43
CA ILE A 10 -4.11 47.74 31.16
C ILE A 10 -5.10 47.18 30.17
N TYR A 11 -5.00 45.87 29.86
CA TYR A 11 -5.92 45.15 28.98
C TYR A 11 -7.25 44.85 29.63
N THR A 12 -8.32 44.99 28.88
CA THR A 12 -9.55 44.25 29.17
C THR A 12 -9.35 42.77 28.73
N ILE A 13 -10.17 41.83 29.28
CA ILE A 13 -10.10 40.42 28.88
C ILE A 13 -10.33 40.24 27.37
N SER A 14 -11.22 41.03 26.79
CA SER A 14 -11.51 41.00 25.35
C SER A 14 -10.31 41.44 24.51
N GLU A 15 -9.68 42.57 24.87
CA GLU A 15 -8.47 43.05 24.18
C GLU A 15 -7.31 42.06 24.27
N LEU A 16 -7.09 41.47 25.45
CA LEU A 16 -6.05 40.45 25.62
C LEU A 16 -6.32 39.24 24.74
N ASN A 17 -7.57 38.71 24.72
CA ASN A 17 -7.94 37.56 23.89
C ASN A 17 -7.83 37.88 22.39
N ASP A 18 -8.14 39.12 21.99
CA ASP A 18 -7.98 39.57 20.59
C ASP A 18 -6.51 39.62 20.16
N GLU A 19 -5.63 40.17 21.01
CA GLU A 19 -4.20 40.26 20.73
C GLU A 19 -3.53 38.88 20.71
N VAL A 20 -3.86 38.01 21.67
CA VAL A 20 -3.38 36.60 21.69
C VAL A 20 -3.86 35.83 20.45
N ALA A 21 -5.12 35.97 20.05
CA ALA A 21 -5.65 35.32 18.85
C ALA A 21 -4.94 35.80 17.58
N SER A 22 -4.66 37.12 17.48
CA SER A 22 -3.92 37.71 16.39
C SER A 22 -2.47 37.22 16.31
N THR A 23 -1.80 37.18 17.45
CA THR A 23 -0.41 36.72 17.57
C THR A 23 -0.28 35.27 17.18
N LEU A 24 -1.19 34.37 17.67
CA LEU A 24 -1.22 32.98 17.31
C LEU A 24 -1.43 32.78 15.80
N THR A 25 -2.38 33.51 15.21
CA THR A 25 -2.67 33.40 13.78
C THR A 25 -1.50 33.89 12.91
N GLN A 26 -0.83 34.96 13.32
CA GLN A 26 0.33 35.51 12.60
C GLN A 26 1.57 34.61 12.71
N THR A 27 1.77 33.98 13.86
CA THR A 27 2.96 33.16 14.13
C THR A 27 2.85 31.78 13.49
N PHE A 28 1.71 31.12 13.64
CA PHE A 28 1.54 29.72 13.21
C PHE A 28 0.75 29.57 11.90
N GLY A 29 -0.21 30.45 11.63
CA GLY A 29 -1.05 30.37 10.43
C GLY A 29 -1.79 29.05 10.28
N VAL A 30 -1.53 28.37 9.18
CA VAL A 30 -2.03 26.99 8.90
C VAL A 30 -0.88 26.02 9.10
N ILE A 31 -1.10 25.02 9.93
CA ILE A 31 -0.12 23.99 10.27
C ILE A 31 -0.67 22.59 10.00
N TRP A 32 0.22 21.62 9.91
CA TRP A 32 -0.09 20.19 9.98
C TRP A 32 0.17 19.68 11.39
N VAL A 33 -0.77 18.93 11.95
CA VAL A 33 -0.69 18.33 13.28
C VAL A 33 -1.13 16.89 13.21
N GLU A 34 -0.32 16.01 13.74
CA GLU A 34 -0.62 14.59 13.90
C GLU A 34 -1.06 14.28 15.32
N GLY A 35 -2.04 13.39 15.48
CA GLY A 35 -2.49 12.97 16.80
C GLY A 35 -3.67 12.01 16.76
N GLU A 36 -3.93 11.40 17.92
CA GLU A 36 -5.07 10.52 18.12
C GLU A 36 -6.33 11.32 18.40
N VAL A 37 -7.41 11.02 17.68
CA VAL A 37 -8.75 11.60 17.93
C VAL A 37 -9.32 11.08 19.23
N SER A 38 -9.80 11.98 20.07
CA SER A 38 -10.47 11.62 21.32
C SER A 38 -11.61 12.61 21.62
N ASN A 39 -12.56 12.20 22.46
CA ASN A 39 -13.72 13.00 22.87
C ASN A 39 -14.53 13.51 21.66
N LEU A 40 -14.74 12.67 20.68
CA LEU A 40 -15.46 13.02 19.45
C LEU A 40 -16.93 13.32 19.73
N MET A 41 -17.38 14.51 19.38
CA MET A 41 -18.76 14.93 19.46
C MET A 41 -19.26 15.49 18.12
N ARG A 42 -20.43 15.04 17.69
CA ARG A 42 -21.09 15.54 16.48
C ARG A 42 -22.27 16.43 16.87
N SER A 43 -22.27 17.64 16.37
CA SER A 43 -23.42 18.55 16.60
C SER A 43 -24.57 18.25 15.64
N ALA A 44 -25.78 18.62 16.02
CA ALA A 44 -26.95 18.53 15.15
C ALA A 44 -26.81 19.34 13.85
N ALA A 45 -25.96 20.38 13.85
CA ALA A 45 -25.66 21.19 12.67
C ALA A 45 -24.60 20.56 11.73
N GLY A 46 -24.07 19.37 12.07
CA GLY A 46 -23.08 18.64 11.27
C GLY A 46 -21.63 19.04 11.52
N HIS A 47 -21.37 19.93 12.48
CA HIS A 47 -20.01 20.22 12.94
C HIS A 47 -19.49 19.10 13.84
N VAL A 48 -18.17 18.87 13.78
CA VAL A 48 -17.50 17.87 14.60
C VAL A 48 -16.52 18.57 15.53
N TYR A 49 -16.59 18.23 16.82
CA TYR A 49 -15.69 18.69 17.86
C TYR A 49 -14.96 17.47 18.44
N PHE A 50 -13.66 17.56 18.60
CA PHE A 50 -12.84 16.48 19.14
C PHE A 50 -11.57 17.06 19.76
N SER A 51 -10.78 16.22 20.40
CA SER A 51 -9.44 16.56 20.83
C SER A 51 -8.44 15.73 20.03
N LEU A 52 -7.35 16.35 19.57
CA LEU A 52 -6.14 15.64 19.14
C LEU A 52 -5.22 15.52 20.32
N LYS A 53 -4.71 14.33 20.58
CA LYS A 53 -3.77 14.05 21.66
C LYS A 53 -2.57 13.28 21.17
N ASP A 54 -1.43 13.47 21.80
CA ASP A 54 -0.24 12.63 21.76
C ASP A 54 0.03 12.03 23.15
N GLU A 55 1.22 11.50 23.38
CA GLU A 55 1.61 10.90 24.66
C GLU A 55 1.62 11.90 25.82
N SER A 56 1.79 13.20 25.57
CA SER A 56 2.06 14.23 26.58
C SER A 56 1.08 15.40 26.57
N ALA A 57 0.35 15.62 25.50
CA ALA A 57 -0.47 16.81 25.31
C ALA A 57 -1.78 16.52 24.59
N SER A 58 -2.74 17.46 24.73
CA SER A 58 -3.96 17.44 23.94
C SER A 58 -4.41 18.85 23.57
N VAL A 59 -5.04 18.98 22.40
CA VAL A 59 -5.60 20.23 21.92
C VAL A 59 -7.01 20.05 21.41
N ARG A 60 -7.89 21.01 21.69
CA ARG A 60 -9.27 20.99 21.19
C ARG A 60 -9.29 21.34 19.69
N CYS A 61 -10.11 20.59 18.96
CA CYS A 61 -10.29 20.74 17.52
C CYS A 61 -11.75 20.97 17.19
N ALA A 62 -12.00 21.84 16.21
CA ALA A 62 -13.31 22.03 15.60
C ALA A 62 -13.18 21.85 14.09
N MET A 63 -14.03 20.99 13.51
CA MET A 63 -14.17 20.82 12.07
C MET A 63 -15.59 21.18 11.66
N PHE A 64 -15.72 22.12 10.74
CA PHE A 64 -17.04 22.56 10.32
C PHE A 64 -17.67 21.58 9.32
N ARG A 65 -18.98 21.71 9.14
CA ARG A 65 -19.78 20.78 8.34
C ARG A 65 -19.23 20.53 6.94
N MET A 66 -18.82 21.59 6.23
CA MET A 66 -18.33 21.46 4.84
C MET A 66 -17.07 20.58 4.80
N GLN A 67 -16.12 20.84 5.68
CA GLN A 67 -14.86 20.09 5.79
C GLN A 67 -15.11 18.64 6.23
N ASN A 68 -16.02 18.44 7.20
CA ASN A 68 -16.39 17.09 7.63
C ASN A 68 -17.07 16.26 6.52
N GLN A 69 -17.83 16.90 5.62
CA GLN A 69 -18.48 16.23 4.50
C GLN A 69 -17.52 15.92 3.33
N SER A 70 -16.39 16.60 3.25
CA SER A 70 -15.36 16.35 2.23
C SER A 70 -14.34 15.29 2.62
N LEU A 71 -14.44 14.71 3.82
CA LEU A 71 -13.60 13.59 4.21
C LEU A 71 -14.09 12.29 3.54
N ASP A 72 -13.17 11.52 3.01
CA ASP A 72 -13.44 10.19 2.42
C ASP A 72 -13.67 9.11 3.49
N PHE A 73 -13.44 9.44 4.75
CA PHE A 73 -13.60 8.55 5.90
C PHE A 73 -14.39 9.22 7.04
N SER A 74 -14.79 8.42 8.00
CA SER A 74 -15.55 8.89 9.16
C SER A 74 -14.68 8.93 10.41
N LEU A 75 -14.45 10.11 10.98
CA LEU A 75 -13.70 10.27 12.23
C LEU A 75 -14.29 9.39 13.36
N LYS A 76 -13.41 8.72 14.12
CA LYS A 76 -13.75 7.89 15.28
C LYS A 76 -12.76 8.15 16.41
N ASP A 77 -13.19 7.94 17.66
CA ASP A 77 -12.26 7.96 18.80
C ASP A 77 -11.21 6.85 18.66
N GLY A 78 -9.98 7.16 19.02
CA GLY A 78 -8.83 6.26 18.90
C GLY A 78 -8.14 6.26 17.52
N MET A 79 -8.69 7.00 16.55
CA MET A 79 -8.12 7.09 15.21
C MET A 79 -6.92 8.06 15.18
N GLN A 80 -5.81 7.64 14.60
CA GLN A 80 -4.68 8.53 14.32
C GLN A 80 -4.96 9.30 13.04
N ILE A 81 -4.84 10.62 13.08
CA ILE A 81 -5.03 11.47 11.91
C ILE A 81 -3.90 12.49 11.75
N LEU A 82 -3.62 12.84 10.52
CA LEU A 82 -2.85 14.03 10.15
C LEU A 82 -3.84 15.12 9.74
N ALA A 83 -3.89 16.20 10.52
CA ALA A 83 -4.83 17.27 10.34
C ALA A 83 -4.15 18.57 9.88
N ARG A 84 -4.66 19.19 8.82
CA ARG A 84 -4.32 20.54 8.43
C ARG A 84 -5.28 21.51 9.12
N ALA A 85 -4.73 22.36 9.98
CA ALA A 85 -5.55 23.21 10.83
C ALA A 85 -5.00 24.62 10.97
N LYS A 86 -5.91 25.57 11.19
CA LYS A 86 -5.60 26.92 11.63
C LYS A 86 -5.47 26.96 13.14
N VAL A 87 -4.39 27.52 13.61
CA VAL A 87 -4.20 27.80 15.04
C VAL A 87 -4.99 29.03 15.44
N GLY A 88 -5.72 28.94 16.53
CA GLY A 88 -6.53 30.05 17.01
C GLY A 88 -6.93 29.96 18.45
N LEU A 89 -7.62 31.00 18.89
CA LEU A 89 -8.20 31.12 20.22
C LEU A 89 -9.73 31.28 20.10
N TYR A 90 -10.49 30.51 20.87
CA TYR A 90 -11.91 30.76 21.04
C TYR A 90 -12.09 31.97 21.97
N LYS A 91 -12.22 33.16 21.37
CA LYS A 91 -12.14 34.46 22.06
C LYS A 91 -13.08 34.60 23.24
N GLN A 92 -14.30 34.01 23.16
CA GLN A 92 -15.30 34.11 24.22
C GLN A 92 -14.90 33.42 25.54
N ARG A 93 -14.01 32.39 25.44
CA ARG A 93 -13.54 31.63 26.60
C ARG A 93 -12.03 31.70 26.82
N GLY A 94 -11.28 32.28 25.90
CA GLY A 94 -9.83 32.30 25.95
C GLY A 94 -9.22 30.89 25.78
N GLU A 95 -9.94 29.98 25.12
CA GLU A 95 -9.49 28.59 24.96
C GLU A 95 -8.70 28.42 23.65
N PHE A 96 -7.50 27.88 23.76
CA PHE A 96 -6.68 27.49 22.61
C PHE A 96 -7.36 26.37 21.85
N GLN A 97 -7.46 26.50 20.50
CA GLN A 97 -8.09 25.49 19.66
C GLN A 97 -7.50 25.46 18.25
N LEU A 98 -7.69 24.34 17.57
CA LEU A 98 -7.41 24.15 16.16
C LEU A 98 -8.72 24.15 15.35
N ILE A 99 -8.76 24.90 14.26
CA ILE A 99 -9.85 24.82 13.28
C ILE A 99 -9.34 23.93 12.15
N VAL A 100 -9.82 22.71 12.11
CA VAL A 100 -9.39 21.69 11.15
C VAL A 100 -10.08 21.95 9.81
N GLU A 101 -9.28 22.16 8.76
CA GLU A 101 -9.73 22.39 7.39
C GLU A 101 -9.72 21.11 6.56
N TYR A 102 -8.79 20.21 6.86
CA TYR A 102 -8.61 18.92 6.18
C TYR A 102 -8.01 17.92 7.16
N ALA A 103 -8.34 16.66 7.00
CA ALA A 103 -7.73 15.56 7.74
C ALA A 103 -7.64 14.31 6.86
N GLU A 104 -6.61 13.51 7.10
CA GLU A 104 -6.42 12.18 6.53
C GLU A 104 -6.03 11.20 7.64
N GLU A 105 -6.27 9.91 7.45
CA GLU A 105 -5.78 8.90 8.39
C GLU A 105 -4.25 8.98 8.47
N SER A 106 -3.75 9.11 9.71
CA SER A 106 -2.31 9.18 9.94
C SER A 106 -1.69 7.81 9.67
N GLY A 107 -0.57 7.82 8.98
CA GLY A 107 0.08 6.62 8.46
C GLY A 107 -0.03 6.53 6.94
N GLU A 108 -1.20 6.63 6.33
CA GLU A 108 -1.33 6.54 4.87
C GLU A 108 -0.64 7.69 4.12
N GLY A 109 -0.77 8.94 4.59
CA GLY A 109 -0.14 10.09 3.95
C GLY A 109 1.38 10.03 3.98
N LEU A 110 1.96 9.66 5.13
CA LEU A 110 3.40 9.46 5.26
C LEU A 110 3.88 8.26 4.43
N LEU A 111 3.12 7.17 4.42
CA LEU A 111 3.43 6.00 3.62
C LEU A 111 3.36 6.32 2.11
N ARG A 112 2.34 7.05 1.66
CA ARG A 112 2.25 7.53 0.27
C ARG A 112 3.44 8.41 -0.12
N GLN A 113 3.84 9.33 0.77
CA GLN A 113 5.03 10.16 0.52
C GLN A 113 6.30 9.32 0.40
N LYS A 114 6.52 8.36 1.31
CA LYS A 114 7.64 7.42 1.25
C LYS A 114 7.61 6.58 -0.03
N PHE A 115 6.44 6.08 -0.42
CA PHE A 115 6.24 5.35 -1.67
C PHE A 115 6.67 6.17 -2.89
N GLU A 116 6.19 7.41 -3.02
CA GLU A 116 6.52 8.27 -4.16
C GLU A 116 8.01 8.65 -4.19
N LEU A 117 8.64 8.89 -3.04
CA LEU A 117 10.07 9.16 -2.95
C LEU A 117 10.89 7.94 -3.40
N LEU A 118 10.57 6.76 -2.90
CA LEU A 118 11.25 5.51 -3.26
C LEU A 118 11.04 5.20 -4.76
N LYS A 119 9.81 5.33 -5.24
CA LYS A 119 9.50 5.14 -6.67
C LYS A 119 10.32 6.05 -7.57
N GLN A 120 10.44 7.34 -7.22
CA GLN A 120 11.27 8.28 -7.99
C GLN A 120 12.76 7.91 -7.96
N THR A 121 13.25 7.42 -6.84
CA THR A 121 14.64 6.98 -6.68
C THR A 121 14.92 5.76 -7.56
N LEU A 122 14.12 4.72 -7.45
CA LEU A 122 14.30 3.47 -8.21
C LEU A 122 14.04 3.67 -9.71
N LEU A 123 13.14 4.59 -10.09
CA LEU A 123 12.94 4.98 -11.49
C LEU A 123 14.19 5.62 -12.08
N LYS A 124 14.85 6.53 -11.34
CA LYS A 124 16.11 7.16 -11.81
C LYS A 124 17.26 6.16 -11.93
N GLU A 125 17.23 5.11 -11.13
CA GLU A 125 18.22 4.01 -11.19
C GLU A 125 17.91 3.00 -12.31
N GLY A 126 16.74 3.09 -12.98
CA GLY A 126 16.33 2.21 -14.07
C GLY A 126 15.77 0.86 -13.64
N LEU A 127 15.39 0.66 -12.37
CA LEU A 127 14.88 -0.62 -11.88
C LEU A 127 13.55 -1.03 -12.50
N PHE A 128 12.85 -0.12 -13.14
CA PHE A 128 11.53 -0.37 -13.77
C PHE A 128 11.62 -0.52 -15.30
N ASP A 129 12.84 -0.44 -15.88
CA ASP A 129 13.01 -0.45 -17.32
C ASP A 129 12.68 -1.84 -17.89
N GLU A 130 11.91 -1.86 -18.98
CA GLU A 130 11.47 -3.10 -19.65
C GLU A 130 12.65 -3.95 -20.16
N GLU A 131 13.81 -3.34 -20.39
CA GLU A 131 15.02 -4.03 -20.84
C GLU A 131 15.61 -5.01 -19.82
N HIS A 132 15.28 -4.80 -18.52
CA HIS A 132 15.72 -5.66 -17.43
C HIS A 132 14.76 -6.80 -17.13
N LYS A 133 13.53 -6.73 -17.65
CA LYS A 133 12.51 -7.73 -17.37
C LYS A 133 12.76 -9.03 -18.11
N LEU A 134 12.69 -10.12 -17.35
CA LEU A 134 12.90 -11.47 -17.87
C LEU A 134 11.62 -12.00 -18.51
N PRO A 135 11.72 -12.67 -19.68
CA PRO A 135 10.56 -13.32 -20.29
C PRO A 135 10.11 -14.52 -19.45
N LEU A 136 8.80 -14.68 -19.34
CA LEU A 136 8.24 -15.85 -18.69
C LEU A 136 8.39 -17.10 -19.55
N PRO A 137 8.63 -18.28 -18.96
CA PRO A 137 8.63 -19.55 -19.69
C PRO A 137 7.20 -19.88 -20.18
N GLU A 138 7.08 -20.39 -21.41
CA GLU A 138 5.77 -20.79 -21.96
C GLU A 138 5.16 -21.96 -21.19
N ILE A 139 5.97 -22.94 -20.76
CA ILE A 139 5.56 -24.13 -20.02
C ILE A 139 6.56 -24.35 -18.89
N PRO A 140 6.33 -23.77 -17.69
CA PRO A 140 7.19 -24.01 -16.55
C PRO A 140 7.00 -25.42 -16.00
N GLU A 141 8.08 -26.06 -15.59
CA GLU A 141 8.05 -27.36 -14.89
C GLU A 141 7.85 -27.18 -13.39
N THR A 142 8.37 -26.08 -12.83
CA THR A 142 8.31 -25.79 -11.39
C THR A 142 8.04 -24.31 -11.12
N ILE A 143 7.02 -24.03 -10.32
CA ILE A 143 6.68 -22.68 -9.83
C ILE A 143 7.07 -22.55 -8.37
N GLY A 144 7.77 -21.48 -8.03
CA GLY A 144 8.02 -21.06 -6.65
C GLY A 144 6.96 -20.08 -6.16
N LEU A 145 6.36 -20.33 -5.00
CA LEU A 145 5.40 -19.43 -4.37
C LEU A 145 6.01 -18.78 -3.13
N ILE A 146 6.24 -17.48 -3.18
CA ILE A 146 6.70 -16.67 -2.04
C ILE A 146 5.47 -16.03 -1.41
N THR A 147 4.97 -16.63 -0.34
CA THR A 147 3.71 -16.23 0.29
C THR A 147 3.55 -16.85 1.69
N SER A 148 2.53 -16.42 2.42
CA SER A 148 2.20 -17.01 3.71
C SER A 148 1.57 -18.40 3.51
N PRO A 149 2.13 -19.46 4.14
CA PRO A 149 1.66 -20.84 3.96
C PRO A 149 0.25 -21.10 4.51
N LYS A 150 -0.25 -20.22 5.38
CA LYS A 150 -1.58 -20.30 6.00
C LYS A 150 -2.59 -19.30 5.40
N GLY A 151 -2.18 -18.47 4.46
CA GLY A 151 -3.01 -17.43 3.86
C GLY A 151 -4.06 -17.98 2.90
N ALA A 152 -5.14 -17.22 2.66
CA ALA A 152 -6.13 -17.56 1.63
C ALA A 152 -5.50 -17.55 0.23
N ALA A 153 -4.58 -16.61 -0.03
CA ALA A 153 -3.92 -16.44 -1.32
C ALA A 153 -3.23 -17.72 -1.82
N VAL A 154 -2.47 -18.43 -0.96
CA VAL A 154 -1.80 -19.67 -1.35
C VAL A 154 -2.81 -20.76 -1.72
N GLN A 155 -3.93 -20.86 -1.00
CA GLN A 155 -4.98 -21.83 -1.29
C GLN A 155 -5.64 -21.56 -2.64
N ASP A 156 -5.89 -20.30 -2.95
CA ASP A 156 -6.53 -19.91 -4.21
C ASP A 156 -5.58 -20.08 -5.40
N ILE A 157 -4.29 -19.75 -5.22
CA ILE A 157 -3.23 -20.06 -6.20
C ILE A 157 -3.17 -21.56 -6.47
N LEU A 158 -3.07 -22.40 -5.44
CA LEU A 158 -2.97 -23.86 -5.60
C LEU A 158 -4.21 -24.48 -6.28
N LYS A 159 -5.40 -23.99 -5.96
CA LYS A 159 -6.65 -24.43 -6.64
C LYS A 159 -6.62 -24.03 -8.12
N THR A 160 -6.14 -22.83 -8.43
CA THR A 160 -6.04 -22.34 -9.81
C THR A 160 -5.03 -23.14 -10.60
N ILE A 161 -3.84 -23.39 -10.05
CA ILE A 161 -2.81 -24.22 -10.67
C ILE A 161 -3.35 -25.63 -10.97
N LYS A 162 -3.98 -26.27 -9.97
CA LYS A 162 -4.55 -27.61 -10.14
C LYS A 162 -5.62 -27.68 -11.23
N ARG A 163 -6.44 -26.64 -11.35
CA ARG A 163 -7.49 -26.54 -12.38
C ARG A 163 -6.91 -26.30 -13.77
N ARG A 164 -5.91 -25.41 -13.89
CA ARG A 164 -5.39 -24.92 -15.17
C ARG A 164 -4.33 -25.82 -15.78
N TYR A 165 -3.36 -26.24 -14.95
CA TYR A 165 -2.23 -27.05 -15.38
C TYR A 165 -1.69 -27.89 -14.23
N SER A 166 -2.25 -29.08 -14.03
CA SER A 166 -1.93 -29.95 -12.89
C SER A 166 -0.58 -30.67 -12.98
N LEU A 167 0.16 -30.51 -14.07
CA LEU A 167 1.44 -31.19 -14.30
C LEU A 167 2.63 -30.42 -13.71
N VAL A 168 2.45 -29.16 -13.32
CA VAL A 168 3.52 -28.32 -12.77
C VAL A 168 3.79 -28.68 -11.30
N ASN A 169 5.07 -28.68 -10.94
CA ASN A 169 5.50 -28.77 -9.55
C ASN A 169 5.35 -27.41 -8.85
N VAL A 170 5.02 -27.39 -7.57
CA VAL A 170 4.90 -26.17 -6.79
C VAL A 170 5.77 -26.27 -5.55
N ILE A 171 6.70 -25.32 -5.40
CA ILE A 171 7.54 -25.16 -4.22
C ILE A 171 7.06 -23.91 -3.48
N VAL A 172 6.74 -24.05 -2.20
CA VAL A 172 6.34 -22.90 -1.37
C VAL A 172 7.54 -22.44 -0.56
N TYR A 173 7.91 -21.20 -0.71
CA TYR A 173 8.86 -20.49 0.14
C TYR A 173 8.05 -19.71 1.20
N PRO A 174 7.95 -20.26 2.42
CA PRO A 174 7.06 -19.69 3.43
C PRO A 174 7.64 -18.39 3.97
N THR A 175 6.85 -17.31 3.89
CA THR A 175 7.22 -16.00 4.39
C THR A 175 6.07 -15.37 5.16
N LEU A 176 6.39 -14.41 6.03
CA LEU A 176 5.41 -13.42 6.44
C LEU A 176 5.16 -12.47 5.25
N VAL A 177 3.92 -12.03 5.08
CA VAL A 177 3.51 -11.12 4.01
C VAL A 177 2.90 -9.82 4.55
N GLN A 178 3.14 -9.55 5.83
CA GLN A 178 2.78 -8.32 6.54
C GLN A 178 3.58 -8.21 7.84
N GLY A 179 3.69 -6.98 8.37
CA GLY A 179 4.47 -6.68 9.57
C GLY A 179 5.95 -6.45 9.29
N ASN A 180 6.67 -6.00 10.32
CA ASN A 180 8.04 -5.48 10.18
C ASN A 180 9.08 -6.52 9.70
N GLU A 181 8.88 -7.79 10.01
CA GLU A 181 9.81 -8.86 9.61
C GLU A 181 9.56 -9.39 8.20
N ALA A 182 8.40 -9.06 7.59
CA ALA A 182 8.02 -9.57 6.29
C ALA A 182 9.00 -9.17 5.18
N THR A 183 9.46 -7.92 5.18
CA THR A 183 10.42 -7.39 4.21
C THR A 183 11.67 -8.25 4.10
N GLN A 184 12.29 -8.56 5.23
CA GLN A 184 13.50 -9.37 5.26
C GLN A 184 13.26 -10.82 4.83
N GLN A 185 12.12 -11.40 5.25
CA GLN A 185 11.76 -12.77 4.90
C GLN A 185 11.46 -12.92 3.40
N ILE A 186 10.75 -11.96 2.81
CA ILE A 186 10.45 -11.94 1.36
C ILE A 186 11.75 -11.85 0.56
N ALA A 187 12.63 -10.91 0.90
CA ALA A 187 13.93 -10.78 0.25
C ALA A 187 14.76 -12.06 0.34
N SER A 188 14.88 -12.62 1.56
CA SER A 188 15.60 -13.88 1.75
C SER A 188 15.00 -15.06 0.99
N ALA A 189 13.68 -15.13 0.87
CA ALA A 189 13.01 -16.20 0.12
C ALA A 189 13.27 -16.10 -1.39
N ILE A 190 13.36 -14.86 -1.93
CA ILE A 190 13.76 -14.63 -3.33
C ILE A 190 15.21 -15.08 -3.55
N ASP A 191 16.11 -14.70 -2.64
CA ASP A 191 17.52 -15.07 -2.72
C ASP A 191 17.71 -16.59 -2.58
N ASP A 192 17.03 -17.25 -1.64
CA ASP A 192 17.02 -18.71 -1.47
C ASP A 192 16.57 -19.44 -2.74
N ALA A 193 15.49 -18.95 -3.38
CA ALA A 193 15.01 -19.53 -4.63
C ALA A 193 16.04 -19.41 -5.76
N ASN A 194 16.73 -18.26 -5.85
CA ASN A 194 17.79 -18.02 -6.83
C ASN A 194 19.04 -18.87 -6.59
N GLU A 195 19.38 -19.13 -5.32
CA GLU A 195 20.49 -20.03 -4.96
C GLU A 195 20.18 -21.49 -5.30
N ARG A 196 18.97 -21.96 -4.98
CA ARG A 196 18.53 -23.35 -5.22
C ARG A 196 18.33 -23.67 -6.69
N LYS A 197 17.88 -22.69 -7.49
CA LYS A 197 17.63 -22.84 -8.95
C LYS A 197 16.69 -23.99 -9.28
N GLU A 198 15.69 -24.19 -8.45
CA GLU A 198 14.71 -25.29 -8.58
C GLU A 198 13.42 -24.85 -9.28
N CYS A 199 13.24 -23.54 -9.51
CA CYS A 199 12.04 -22.94 -10.07
C CYS A 199 12.33 -22.24 -11.41
N ASP A 200 11.36 -22.34 -12.33
CA ASP A 200 11.39 -21.67 -13.63
C ASP A 200 10.74 -20.28 -13.57
N VAL A 201 9.84 -20.07 -12.60
CA VAL A 201 9.17 -18.80 -12.35
C VAL A 201 8.80 -18.69 -10.85
N LEU A 202 8.87 -17.49 -10.32
CA LEU A 202 8.46 -17.18 -8.96
C LEU A 202 7.17 -16.34 -8.97
N ILE A 203 6.29 -16.60 -8.02
CA ILE A 203 5.11 -15.77 -7.76
C ILE A 203 5.23 -15.22 -6.35
N VAL A 204 5.36 -13.91 -6.24
CA VAL A 204 5.28 -13.19 -4.96
C VAL A 204 3.82 -12.78 -4.77
N ALA A 205 3.17 -13.33 -3.76
CA ALA A 205 1.72 -13.20 -3.65
C ALA A 205 1.24 -12.88 -2.23
N ARG A 206 0.25 -11.97 -2.19
CA ARG A 206 -0.54 -11.63 -1.01
C ARG A 206 -1.94 -11.20 -1.44
N GLY A 207 -2.94 -11.58 -0.67
CA GLY A 207 -4.30 -11.04 -0.82
C GLY A 207 -4.36 -9.55 -0.50
N GLY A 208 -5.49 -8.90 -0.72
CA GLY A 208 -5.70 -7.50 -0.39
C GLY A 208 -5.52 -7.16 1.09
N GLY A 209 -5.43 -5.87 1.39
CA GLY A 209 -5.28 -5.33 2.74
C GLY A 209 -5.12 -3.81 2.69
N SER A 210 -4.93 -3.19 3.85
CA SER A 210 -4.61 -1.77 3.94
C SER A 210 -3.22 -1.48 3.33
N LEU A 211 -2.93 -0.20 3.05
CA LEU A 211 -1.61 0.23 2.58
C LEU A 211 -0.50 -0.18 3.56
N GLU A 212 -0.79 -0.11 4.86
CA GLU A 212 0.13 -0.54 5.92
C GLU A 212 0.42 -2.04 5.86
N ASP A 213 -0.59 -2.84 5.61
CA ASP A 213 -0.46 -4.28 5.44
C ASP A 213 0.37 -4.68 4.21
N LEU A 214 0.31 -3.88 3.14
CA LEU A 214 1.06 -4.10 1.90
C LEU A 214 2.45 -3.45 1.93
N TRP A 215 2.78 -2.72 3.02
CA TRP A 215 3.97 -1.89 3.05
C TRP A 215 5.28 -2.66 2.86
N CYS A 216 5.37 -3.89 3.34
CA CYS A 216 6.57 -4.73 3.15
C CYS A 216 6.95 -4.95 1.66
N PHE A 217 6.00 -4.79 0.74
CA PHE A 217 6.21 -4.85 -0.71
C PHE A 217 6.62 -3.50 -1.32
N ASN A 218 6.64 -2.42 -0.52
CA ASN A 218 7.10 -1.09 -0.89
C ASN A 218 8.49 -0.75 -0.33
N GLU A 219 9.22 -1.75 0.14
CA GLU A 219 10.54 -1.57 0.69
C GLU A 219 11.64 -1.80 -0.35
N GLU A 220 12.69 -0.97 -0.31
CA GLU A 220 13.81 -1.00 -1.25
C GLU A 220 14.51 -2.36 -1.29
N LEU A 221 14.62 -3.03 -0.13
CA LEU A 221 15.24 -4.33 -0.02
C LEU A 221 14.56 -5.37 -0.91
N VAL A 222 13.22 -5.44 -0.88
CA VAL A 222 12.44 -6.37 -1.71
C VAL A 222 12.57 -6.00 -3.19
N ALA A 223 12.49 -4.70 -3.52
CA ALA A 223 12.66 -4.24 -4.88
C ALA A 223 14.02 -4.67 -5.46
N ARG A 224 15.10 -4.53 -4.70
CA ARG A 224 16.43 -4.92 -5.15
C ARG A 224 16.62 -6.43 -5.25
N SER A 225 16.02 -7.23 -4.34
CA SER A 225 16.04 -8.70 -4.45
C SER A 225 15.30 -9.17 -5.70
N ILE A 226 14.17 -8.54 -6.06
CA ILE A 226 13.44 -8.83 -7.31
C ILE A 226 14.29 -8.47 -8.52
N PHE A 227 14.85 -7.27 -8.56
CA PHE A 227 15.67 -6.80 -9.68
C PHE A 227 16.90 -7.68 -9.93
N ASN A 228 17.52 -8.20 -8.88
CA ASN A 228 18.68 -9.08 -8.97
C ASN A 228 18.33 -10.55 -9.25
N SER A 229 17.04 -10.90 -9.27
CA SER A 229 16.61 -12.26 -9.52
C SER A 229 16.97 -12.71 -10.95
N ARG A 230 17.41 -13.95 -11.06
CA ARG A 230 17.66 -14.63 -12.35
C ARG A 230 16.48 -15.49 -12.78
N ILE A 231 15.53 -15.68 -11.89
CA ILE A 231 14.29 -16.39 -12.13
C ILE A 231 13.22 -15.33 -12.33
N PRO A 232 12.44 -15.37 -13.43
CA PRO A 232 11.39 -14.39 -13.66
C PRO A 232 10.36 -14.38 -12.53
N ILE A 233 9.93 -13.17 -12.12
CA ILE A 233 9.06 -12.96 -10.98
C ILE A 233 7.74 -12.33 -11.43
N ILE A 234 6.63 -12.97 -11.05
CA ILE A 234 5.28 -12.42 -11.19
C ILE A 234 4.84 -11.86 -9.83
N SER A 235 4.49 -10.58 -9.81
CA SER A 235 3.81 -9.97 -8.67
C SER A 235 2.31 -10.23 -8.74
N GLY A 236 1.75 -10.79 -7.67
CA GLY A 236 0.31 -10.99 -7.48
C GLY A 236 -0.12 -10.46 -6.12
N ILE A 237 0.01 -9.14 -5.89
CA ILE A 237 -0.18 -8.49 -4.61
C ILE A 237 -1.44 -7.63 -4.64
N GLY A 238 -2.29 -7.78 -3.61
CA GLY A 238 -3.50 -6.98 -3.46
C GLY A 238 -4.58 -7.30 -4.48
N HIS A 239 -5.28 -6.25 -4.91
CA HIS A 239 -6.31 -6.27 -5.93
C HIS A 239 -5.94 -5.33 -7.10
N GLU A 240 -6.85 -5.14 -8.03
CA GLU A 240 -6.62 -4.34 -9.25
C GLU A 240 -6.16 -2.90 -8.97
N THR A 241 -6.68 -2.29 -7.91
CA THR A 241 -6.39 -0.91 -7.49
C THR A 241 -5.12 -0.76 -6.67
N ASP A 242 -4.61 -1.85 -6.12
CA ASP A 242 -3.44 -1.82 -5.24
C ASP A 242 -2.16 -1.86 -6.10
N PHE A 243 -1.29 -0.86 -5.93
CA PHE A 243 0.01 -0.80 -6.61
C PHE A 243 1.12 -0.71 -5.58
N THR A 244 2.09 -1.60 -5.74
CA THR A 244 3.29 -1.65 -4.90
C THR A 244 4.56 -1.43 -5.72
N ILE A 245 5.68 -1.10 -5.06
CA ILE A 245 7.01 -1.05 -5.71
C ILE A 245 7.37 -2.42 -6.30
N THR A 246 7.01 -3.51 -5.62
CA THR A 246 7.17 -4.87 -6.13
C THR A 246 6.52 -5.05 -7.50
N ASP A 247 5.31 -4.49 -7.73
CA ASP A 247 4.62 -4.57 -9.02
C ASP A 247 5.35 -3.85 -10.16
N LEU A 248 6.07 -2.77 -9.82
CA LEU A 248 6.82 -1.98 -10.80
C LEU A 248 8.14 -2.65 -11.19
N VAL A 249 8.80 -3.34 -10.26
CA VAL A 249 10.09 -3.99 -10.48
C VAL A 249 9.93 -5.41 -11.03
N ALA A 250 8.87 -6.13 -10.67
CA ALA A 250 8.61 -7.48 -11.14
C ALA A 250 8.57 -7.56 -12.67
N ASP A 251 8.93 -8.72 -13.22
CA ASP A 251 8.91 -8.96 -14.66
C ASP A 251 7.48 -8.86 -15.21
N LEU A 252 6.49 -9.28 -14.41
CA LEU A 252 5.09 -9.13 -14.77
C LEU A 252 4.23 -8.88 -13.54
N ARG A 253 3.27 -7.96 -13.68
CA ARG A 253 2.24 -7.70 -12.67
C ARG A 253 0.95 -8.45 -12.99
N ALA A 254 0.39 -9.11 -12.00
CA ALA A 254 -0.95 -9.65 -12.03
C ALA A 254 -1.85 -8.88 -11.05
N ALA A 255 -3.11 -8.67 -11.41
CA ALA A 255 -4.05 -7.91 -10.57
C ALA A 255 -4.41 -8.62 -9.25
N THR A 256 -4.22 -9.93 -9.18
CA THR A 256 -4.54 -10.75 -8.00
C THR A 256 -3.62 -11.96 -7.92
N PRO A 257 -3.49 -12.61 -6.75
CA PRO A 257 -2.76 -13.88 -6.62
C PRO A 257 -3.24 -14.97 -7.59
N THR A 258 -4.54 -15.04 -7.83
CA THR A 258 -5.16 -16.00 -8.75
C THR A 258 -4.76 -15.72 -10.19
N ALA A 259 -4.80 -14.43 -10.59
CA ALA A 259 -4.36 -14.00 -11.92
C ALA A 259 -2.87 -14.28 -12.15
N ALA A 260 -2.02 -14.14 -11.12
CA ALA A 260 -0.62 -14.49 -11.22
C ALA A 260 -0.41 -15.97 -11.57
N ALA A 261 -1.17 -16.87 -10.95
CA ALA A 261 -1.15 -18.30 -11.29
C ALA A 261 -1.69 -18.59 -12.69
N GLU A 262 -2.69 -17.84 -13.16
CA GLU A 262 -3.23 -17.99 -14.52
C GLU A 262 -2.25 -17.53 -15.60
N ILE A 263 -1.52 -16.47 -15.33
CA ILE A 263 -0.50 -15.93 -16.25
C ILE A 263 0.75 -16.83 -16.30
N ALA A 264 1.15 -17.37 -15.15
CA ALA A 264 2.32 -18.24 -15.05
C ALA A 264 2.16 -19.57 -15.81
N LEU A 265 0.94 -19.99 -16.14
CA LEU A 265 0.65 -21.33 -16.64
C LEU A 265 -0.17 -21.32 -17.92
N PRO A 266 0.17 -22.18 -18.89
CA PRO A 266 -0.69 -22.41 -20.04
C PRO A 266 -2.00 -23.09 -19.60
N SER A 267 -2.99 -23.04 -20.46
CA SER A 267 -4.22 -23.82 -20.28
C SER A 267 -4.03 -25.25 -20.82
N ILE A 268 -4.23 -26.25 -19.98
CA ILE A 268 -4.14 -27.65 -20.42
C ILE A 268 -5.13 -27.95 -21.56
N ASN A 269 -6.29 -27.29 -21.56
CA ASN A 269 -7.29 -27.44 -22.63
C ASN A 269 -6.78 -26.88 -23.96
N GLU A 270 -6.13 -25.71 -23.94
CA GLU A 270 -5.54 -25.11 -25.15
C GLU A 270 -4.43 -25.99 -25.74
N ILE A 271 -3.58 -26.57 -24.86
CA ILE A 271 -2.53 -27.52 -25.30
C ILE A 271 -3.16 -28.75 -25.92
N MET A 272 -4.20 -29.32 -25.28
CA MET A 272 -4.89 -30.50 -25.82
C MET A 272 -5.58 -30.21 -27.15
N ASP A 273 -6.18 -29.04 -27.32
CA ASP A 273 -6.78 -28.61 -28.58
C ASP A 273 -5.75 -28.44 -29.69
N GLN A 274 -4.59 -27.87 -29.38
CA GLN A 274 -3.47 -27.79 -30.33
C GLN A 274 -2.95 -29.17 -30.72
N LEU A 275 -2.74 -30.06 -29.76
CA LEU A 275 -2.31 -31.44 -30.00
C LEU A 275 -3.29 -32.19 -30.89
N ASN A 276 -4.59 -32.08 -30.62
CA ASN A 276 -5.62 -32.70 -31.43
C ASN A 276 -5.62 -32.18 -32.87
N ARG A 277 -5.41 -30.90 -33.08
CA ARG A 277 -5.24 -30.32 -34.44
C ARG A 277 -4.01 -30.89 -35.16
N PHE A 278 -2.87 -30.96 -34.48
CA PHE A 278 -1.65 -31.57 -35.07
C PHE A 278 -1.87 -33.02 -35.44
N ILE A 279 -2.52 -33.81 -34.59
CA ILE A 279 -2.85 -35.22 -34.87
C ILE A 279 -3.78 -35.31 -36.09
N PHE A 280 -4.78 -34.46 -36.17
CA PHE A 280 -5.69 -34.43 -37.35
C PHE A 280 -4.96 -34.09 -38.62
N ASP A 281 -4.11 -33.06 -38.64
CA ASP A 281 -3.35 -32.64 -39.80
C ASP A 281 -2.33 -33.73 -40.26
N MET A 282 -1.67 -34.38 -39.27
CA MET A 282 -0.77 -35.52 -39.59
C MET A 282 -1.52 -36.68 -40.23
N ASN A 283 -2.70 -37.04 -39.71
CA ASN A 283 -3.52 -38.10 -40.33
C ASN A 283 -3.94 -37.73 -41.73
N GLN A 284 -4.38 -36.51 -42.00
CA GLN A 284 -4.68 -36.05 -43.37
C GLN A 284 -3.50 -36.12 -44.33
N LEU A 285 -2.30 -35.74 -43.87
CA LEU A 285 -1.08 -35.82 -44.67
C LEU A 285 -0.69 -37.29 -44.96
N ALA A 286 -0.86 -38.17 -43.97
CA ALA A 286 -0.62 -39.62 -44.17
C ALA A 286 -1.60 -40.24 -45.17
N ASP A 287 -2.87 -39.95 -45.07
CA ASP A 287 -3.93 -40.45 -45.98
C ASP A 287 -3.67 -39.99 -47.44
N ARG A 288 -3.26 -38.73 -47.63
CA ARG A 288 -2.91 -38.22 -48.95
C ARG A 288 -1.73 -38.95 -49.59
N LYS A 289 -0.67 -39.27 -48.80
CA LYS A 289 0.49 -40.02 -49.29
C LYS A 289 0.24 -41.50 -49.55
N ILE A 290 -0.83 -42.09 -48.98
CA ILE A 290 -1.21 -43.48 -49.21
C ILE A 290 -2.11 -43.59 -50.45
N THR A 291 -2.76 -42.50 -50.86
CA THR A 291 -3.72 -42.45 -51.95
C THR A 291 -3.07 -42.05 -53.31
N ASP A 292 -1.88 -41.44 -53.25
CA ASP A 292 -0.99 -41.18 -54.39
C ASP A 292 -0.04 -42.34 -54.64
#